data_1339ff59ee3fe2f40b5ad6c96354bcaf
#
_entry.id   1339ff59ee3fe2f40b5ad6c96354bcaf
#
_cell.length_a   1.000
_cell.length_b   1.000
_cell.length_c   1.000
_cell.angle_alpha   90.00
_cell.angle_beta   90.00
_cell.angle_gamma   90.00
#
_symmetry.space_group_name_H-M   'P 1'
#
loop_
_entity.id
_entity.type
_entity.pdbx_description
1 polymer ?
#
loop_
_entity_poly.entity_id
_entity_poly.type
_entity_poly.pdbx_seq_one_letter_code
_entity_poly.pdbx_strand_id
1 'polypeptide(L)'
;MKRMMLITAVLVTTTLASPASAFSVCQVTDTGGIDDNSFNQTAWQGVEDAQEQLGITARFLESQAETDYEANLNSFLDGDCDLIITVGFLLGEATQTAAEANPDQMFSIVDFAYDPTIPNVLGQVYATDQAAFLAGYLAAGMTVTGVVGTFGGINIPPVTIFMDGFAWGIDHYNATNETSVTLLGWDPETRQGLFTNNFDSLDDGRAFAQNLYDEGADIVLPVAGPVGLGSAALANELGPDLLKIIGVDADLYVTDAQNGHVYLTSVTKRMDATAFEVIEMAMRGDFEGGILLGTLDNGGVALAPFNDMDALVPQTLKTQLESLQSQIIAGDLTVGN
;
A
#
# COMPACT_ATOMS: atom_id res chain seq x y z
N MET A 1 -35.76 -81.28 -11.25
CA MET A 1 -34.70 -80.25 -11.67
C MET A 1 -35.01 -78.93 -10.96
N LYS A 2 -34.30 -78.65 -9.88
CA LYS A 2 -34.44 -77.33 -9.15
C LYS A 2 -33.36 -76.40 -9.67
N ARG A 3 -33.74 -75.30 -10.33
CA ARG A 3 -32.82 -74.24 -10.71
C ARG A 3 -32.53 -73.34 -9.48
N MET A 4 -31.28 -73.36 -9.07
CA MET A 4 -30.73 -72.50 -8.03
C MET A 4 -30.34 -71.13 -8.66
N MET A 5 -31.00 -70.09 -8.27
CA MET A 5 -30.75 -68.72 -8.75
C MET A 5 -29.69 -68.07 -7.85
N LEU A 6 -28.49 -67.83 -8.37
CA LEU A 6 -27.42 -67.15 -7.69
C LEU A 6 -27.74 -65.62 -7.77
N ILE A 7 -27.98 -64.99 -6.65
CA ILE A 7 -28.08 -63.53 -6.55
C ILE A 7 -26.69 -63.01 -6.22
N THR A 8 -26.06 -62.35 -7.16
CA THR A 8 -24.79 -61.64 -6.95
C THR A 8 -25.08 -60.27 -6.35
N ALA A 9 -24.75 -60.10 -5.09
CA ALA A 9 -24.84 -58.79 -4.43
C ALA A 9 -23.64 -57.92 -4.88
N VAL A 10 -23.91 -56.80 -5.57
CA VAL A 10 -22.92 -55.80 -5.90
C VAL A 10 -22.80 -54.84 -4.72
N LEU A 11 -21.68 -54.89 -4.03
CA LEU A 11 -21.34 -53.96 -2.95
C LEU A 11 -20.89 -52.62 -3.58
N VAL A 12 -21.75 -51.62 -3.55
CA VAL A 12 -21.39 -50.25 -3.95
C VAL A 12 -20.70 -49.60 -2.76
N THR A 13 -19.37 -49.49 -2.80
CA THR A 13 -18.59 -48.70 -1.85
C THR A 13 -18.71 -47.24 -2.22
N THR A 14 -19.53 -46.47 -1.51
CA THR A 14 -19.53 -45.02 -1.56
C THR A 14 -18.32 -44.52 -0.78
N THR A 15 -17.30 -44.05 -1.50
CA THR A 15 -16.21 -43.28 -0.92
C THR A 15 -16.79 -41.91 -0.48
N LEU A 16 -16.94 -41.72 0.81
CA LEU A 16 -17.18 -40.37 1.38
C LEU A 16 -15.91 -39.56 1.14
N ALA A 17 -15.91 -38.68 0.14
CA ALA A 17 -14.91 -37.64 0.03
C ALA A 17 -15.05 -36.74 1.27
N SER A 18 -14.04 -36.69 2.13
CA SER A 18 -13.97 -35.66 3.16
C SER A 18 -14.02 -34.31 2.44
N PRO A 19 -14.79 -33.33 2.91
CA PRO A 19 -14.69 -31.99 2.37
C PRO A 19 -13.22 -31.54 2.47
N ALA A 20 -12.63 -31.12 1.36
CA ALA A 20 -11.33 -30.47 1.40
C ALA A 20 -11.46 -29.26 2.33
N SER A 21 -10.51 -29.08 3.24
CA SER A 21 -10.45 -27.88 4.07
C SER A 21 -10.35 -26.68 3.14
N ALA A 22 -11.10 -25.61 3.43
CA ALA A 22 -10.95 -24.36 2.68
C ALA A 22 -9.51 -23.85 2.85
N PHE A 23 -8.93 -23.29 1.80
CA PHE A 23 -7.61 -22.64 1.86
C PHE A 23 -7.62 -21.53 2.92
N SER A 24 -6.60 -21.49 3.79
CA SER A 24 -6.55 -20.61 4.95
C SER A 24 -5.46 -19.55 4.78
N VAL A 25 -5.86 -18.27 4.85
CA VAL A 25 -4.95 -17.11 4.77
C VAL A 25 -4.93 -16.38 6.10
N CYS A 26 -3.73 -16.04 6.56
CA CYS A 26 -3.51 -15.34 7.82
C CYS A 26 -2.70 -14.07 7.57
N GLN A 27 -3.15 -12.93 8.11
CA GLN A 27 -2.46 -11.65 7.97
C GLN A 27 -1.95 -11.16 9.32
N VAL A 28 -0.67 -10.74 9.37
CA VAL A 28 -0.10 -10.00 10.50
C VAL A 28 0.08 -8.55 10.08
N THR A 29 -0.50 -7.61 10.82
CA THR A 29 -0.33 -6.17 10.58
C THR A 29 0.93 -5.65 11.27
N ASP A 30 1.41 -4.50 10.81
CA ASP A 30 2.31 -3.66 11.60
C ASP A 30 1.55 -2.91 12.73
N THR A 31 2.19 -1.87 13.29
CA THR A 31 1.65 -1.11 14.44
C THR A 31 0.48 -0.19 14.11
N GLY A 32 0.13 0.01 12.81
CA GLY A 32 -0.98 0.86 12.40
C GLY A 32 -2.38 0.27 12.71
N GLY A 33 -2.45 -1.06 12.90
CA GLY A 33 -3.72 -1.76 13.12
C GLY A 33 -4.50 -2.01 11.84
N ILE A 34 -5.54 -2.86 11.92
CA ILE A 34 -6.30 -3.31 10.74
C ILE A 34 -7.26 -2.23 10.21
N ASP A 35 -7.76 -1.33 11.05
CA ASP A 35 -8.72 -0.28 10.72
C ASP A 35 -8.04 1.08 10.50
N ASP A 36 -6.83 1.09 9.90
CA ASP A 36 -6.01 2.28 9.71
C ASP A 36 -6.48 3.22 8.57
N ASN A 37 -7.55 2.88 7.88
CA ASN A 37 -8.10 3.54 6.69
C ASN A 37 -7.12 3.67 5.51
N SER A 38 -5.95 3.01 5.57
CA SER A 38 -4.84 3.18 4.65
C SER A 38 -4.14 1.85 4.37
N PHE A 39 -2.95 1.65 4.93
CA PHE A 39 -1.99 0.62 4.58
C PHE A 39 -2.45 -0.81 4.91
N ASN A 40 -2.68 -1.10 6.20
CA ASN A 40 -3.07 -2.44 6.64
C ASN A 40 -4.48 -2.80 6.16
N GLN A 41 -5.40 -1.85 6.23
CA GLN A 41 -6.78 -2.05 5.76
C GLN A 41 -6.82 -2.36 4.26
N THR A 42 -6.00 -1.69 3.44
CA THR A 42 -5.97 -1.94 2.00
C THR A 42 -5.45 -3.35 1.70
N ALA A 43 -4.41 -3.81 2.39
CA ALA A 43 -3.92 -5.18 2.23
C ALA A 43 -4.97 -6.21 2.68
N TRP A 44 -5.66 -5.96 3.79
CA TRP A 44 -6.73 -6.81 4.31
C TRP A 44 -7.94 -6.88 3.37
N GLN A 45 -8.29 -5.79 2.69
CA GLN A 45 -9.36 -5.78 1.70
C GLN A 45 -9.14 -6.82 0.60
N GLY A 46 -7.89 -7.02 0.14
CA GLY A 46 -7.57 -8.08 -0.83
C GLY A 46 -7.80 -9.49 -0.27
N VAL A 47 -7.57 -9.69 1.02
CA VAL A 47 -7.87 -10.96 1.69
C VAL A 47 -9.39 -11.17 1.85
N GLU A 48 -10.15 -10.12 2.19
CA GLU A 48 -11.62 -10.17 2.26
C GLU A 48 -12.24 -10.43 0.89
N ASP A 49 -11.73 -9.78 -0.15
CA ASP A 49 -12.16 -10.02 -1.53
C ASP A 49 -11.90 -11.49 -1.95
N ALA A 50 -10.75 -12.05 -1.57
CA ALA A 50 -10.45 -13.46 -1.80
C ALA A 50 -11.37 -14.38 -0.98
N GLN A 51 -11.74 -14.00 0.24
CA GLN A 51 -12.70 -14.77 1.04
C GLN A 51 -14.07 -14.79 0.36
N GLU A 52 -14.53 -13.67 -0.18
CA GLU A 52 -15.82 -13.56 -0.87
C GLU A 52 -15.81 -14.30 -2.22
N GLN A 53 -14.75 -14.12 -3.02
CA GLN A 53 -14.71 -14.57 -4.41
C GLN A 53 -14.15 -15.99 -4.59
N LEU A 54 -13.17 -16.39 -3.74
CA LEU A 54 -12.48 -17.66 -3.85
C LEU A 54 -12.89 -18.68 -2.76
N GLY A 55 -13.62 -18.24 -1.73
CA GLY A 55 -14.13 -19.10 -0.66
C GLY A 55 -13.05 -19.56 0.32
N ILE A 56 -11.99 -18.79 0.50
CA ILE A 56 -10.95 -19.04 1.50
C ILE A 56 -11.48 -18.78 2.91
N THR A 57 -10.74 -19.24 3.93
CA THR A 57 -10.89 -18.75 5.30
C THR A 57 -9.79 -17.75 5.61
N ALA A 58 -10.12 -16.68 6.36
CA ALA A 58 -9.19 -15.61 6.64
C ALA A 58 -9.17 -15.25 8.14
N ARG A 59 -7.98 -14.91 8.66
CA ARG A 59 -7.75 -14.45 10.03
C ARG A 59 -6.65 -13.38 10.03
N PHE A 60 -6.69 -12.45 10.97
CA PHE A 60 -5.60 -11.51 11.18
C PHE A 60 -5.19 -11.46 12.66
N LEU A 61 -3.97 -10.98 12.89
CA LEU A 61 -3.44 -10.56 14.18
C LEU A 61 -2.82 -9.17 14.01
N GLU A 62 -3.18 -8.28 14.92
CA GLU A 62 -2.60 -6.94 14.98
C GLU A 62 -1.38 -6.93 15.89
N SER A 63 -0.38 -6.14 15.51
CA SER A 63 0.79 -5.89 16.33
C SER A 63 0.68 -4.50 16.97
N GLN A 64 0.83 -4.43 18.27
CA GLN A 64 0.82 -3.16 19.02
C GLN A 64 2.23 -2.56 19.11
N ALA A 65 3.26 -3.39 18.90
CA ALA A 65 4.66 -3.01 18.87
C ALA A 65 5.45 -4.01 18.00
N GLU A 66 6.65 -3.63 17.54
CA GLU A 66 7.52 -4.52 16.75
C GLU A 66 7.86 -5.82 17.50
N THR A 67 7.87 -5.79 18.84
CA THR A 67 8.09 -6.98 19.68
C THR A 67 7.00 -8.04 19.55
N ASP A 68 5.85 -7.72 18.97
CA ASP A 68 4.74 -8.66 18.79
C ASP A 68 4.87 -9.47 17.48
N TYR A 69 5.70 -9.02 16.52
CA TYR A 69 5.81 -9.61 15.19
C TYR A 69 6.13 -11.09 15.20
N GLU A 70 7.18 -11.50 15.91
CA GLU A 70 7.55 -12.92 16.02
C GLU A 70 6.46 -13.75 16.71
N ALA A 71 5.85 -13.22 17.77
CA ALA A 71 4.83 -13.92 18.53
C ALA A 71 3.55 -14.14 17.66
N ASN A 72 3.16 -13.12 16.88
CA ASN A 72 2.03 -13.20 15.98
C ASN A 72 2.28 -14.21 14.83
N LEU A 73 3.48 -14.18 14.23
CA LEU A 73 3.88 -15.15 13.22
C LEU A 73 3.87 -16.59 13.74
N ASN A 74 4.47 -16.83 14.92
CA ASN A 74 4.49 -18.15 15.54
C ASN A 74 3.08 -18.66 15.87
N SER A 75 2.16 -17.76 16.28
CA SER A 75 0.76 -18.12 16.53
C SER A 75 0.05 -18.64 15.27
N PHE A 76 0.39 -18.09 14.09
CA PHE A 76 -0.17 -18.56 12.83
C PHE A 76 0.52 -19.83 12.30
N LEU A 77 1.81 -19.99 12.53
CA LEU A 77 2.54 -21.22 12.22
C LEU A 77 1.98 -22.44 12.99
N ASP A 78 1.56 -22.22 14.24
CA ASP A 78 0.89 -23.25 15.07
C ASP A 78 -0.58 -23.47 14.67
N GLY A 79 -1.14 -22.62 13.81
CA GLY A 79 -2.57 -22.47 13.58
C GLY A 79 -3.11 -22.85 12.22
N ASP A 80 -2.44 -23.71 11.44
CA ASP A 80 -2.90 -24.24 10.14
C ASP A 80 -3.25 -23.14 9.10
N CYS A 81 -2.37 -22.16 8.88
CA CYS A 81 -2.47 -21.22 7.76
C CYS A 81 -1.75 -21.79 6.53
N ASP A 82 -2.42 -21.84 5.37
CA ASP A 82 -1.78 -22.23 4.11
C ASP A 82 -0.86 -21.12 3.58
N LEU A 83 -1.25 -19.85 3.75
CA LEU A 83 -0.48 -18.66 3.40
C LEU A 83 -0.50 -17.67 4.57
N ILE A 84 0.68 -17.15 4.93
CA ILE A 84 0.82 -16.06 5.90
C ILE A 84 1.26 -14.79 5.15
N ILE A 85 0.48 -13.72 5.26
CA ILE A 85 0.79 -12.40 4.71
C ILE A 85 1.22 -11.49 5.85
N THR A 86 2.43 -10.94 5.76
CA THR A 86 2.92 -9.92 6.68
C THR A 86 2.87 -8.55 6.01
N VAL A 87 2.33 -7.55 6.70
CA VAL A 87 2.09 -6.24 6.12
C VAL A 87 3.01 -5.22 6.77
N GLY A 88 4.02 -4.78 6.01
CA GLY A 88 4.94 -3.71 6.41
C GLY A 88 6.42 -4.11 6.42
N PHE A 89 7.25 -3.14 6.05
CA PHE A 89 8.70 -3.26 5.94
C PHE A 89 9.37 -3.78 7.22
N LEU A 90 8.89 -3.34 8.38
CA LEU A 90 9.47 -3.68 9.68
C LEU A 90 9.29 -5.16 10.07
N LEU A 91 8.36 -5.88 9.43
CA LEU A 91 8.20 -7.33 9.58
C LEU A 91 9.24 -8.15 8.79
N GLY A 92 10.13 -7.50 8.02
CA GLY A 92 11.09 -8.19 7.16
C GLY A 92 11.96 -9.22 7.89
N GLU A 93 12.59 -8.86 9.02
CA GLU A 93 13.44 -9.78 9.78
C GLU A 93 12.65 -10.95 10.41
N ALA A 94 11.48 -10.65 10.98
CA ALA A 94 10.63 -11.66 11.58
C ALA A 94 10.07 -12.64 10.52
N THR A 95 9.67 -12.14 9.36
CA THR A 95 9.21 -12.97 8.23
C THR A 95 10.33 -13.85 7.68
N GLN A 96 11.55 -13.32 7.54
CA GLN A 96 12.71 -14.10 7.11
C GLN A 96 12.99 -15.26 8.08
N THR A 97 13.06 -14.95 9.37
CA THR A 97 13.33 -15.95 10.42
C THR A 97 12.26 -17.05 10.40
N ALA A 98 11.00 -16.68 10.29
CA ALA A 98 9.90 -17.63 10.23
C ALA A 98 9.95 -18.49 8.96
N ALA A 99 10.24 -17.90 7.80
CA ALA A 99 10.28 -18.58 6.52
C ALA A 99 11.45 -19.56 6.41
N GLU A 100 12.65 -19.19 6.87
CA GLU A 100 13.83 -20.06 6.88
C GLU A 100 13.65 -21.27 7.82
N ALA A 101 12.94 -21.08 8.94
CA ALA A 101 12.63 -22.17 9.88
C ALA A 101 11.51 -23.09 9.38
N ASN A 102 10.66 -22.64 8.44
CA ASN A 102 9.48 -23.35 7.95
C ASN A 102 9.44 -23.35 6.41
N PRO A 103 10.33 -24.09 5.72
CA PRO A 103 10.49 -24.00 4.27
C PRO A 103 9.27 -24.48 3.45
N ASP A 104 8.37 -25.24 4.06
CA ASP A 104 7.14 -25.73 3.42
C ASP A 104 5.95 -24.75 3.59
N GLN A 105 6.08 -23.72 4.44
CA GLN A 105 5.07 -22.69 4.66
C GLN A 105 5.22 -21.57 3.62
N MET A 106 4.11 -21.16 2.99
CA MET A 106 4.09 -20.00 2.09
C MET A 106 3.96 -18.69 2.88
N PHE A 107 4.80 -17.71 2.53
CA PHE A 107 4.74 -16.36 3.07
C PHE A 107 4.66 -15.33 1.96
N SER A 108 3.96 -14.24 2.21
CA SER A 108 4.09 -13.02 1.41
C SER A 108 4.31 -11.83 2.33
N ILE A 109 5.05 -10.84 1.87
CA ILE A 109 5.33 -9.63 2.65
C ILE A 109 5.11 -8.38 1.80
N VAL A 110 4.40 -7.40 2.36
CA VAL A 110 4.15 -6.10 1.74
C VAL A 110 5.28 -5.12 2.07
N ASP A 111 5.74 -4.38 1.08
CA ASP A 111 6.80 -3.36 1.16
C ASP A 111 8.20 -3.89 1.48
N PHE A 112 8.44 -5.18 1.30
CA PHE A 112 9.75 -5.77 1.49
C PHE A 112 10.07 -6.82 0.43
N ALA A 113 11.35 -6.94 0.08
CA ALA A 113 11.86 -8.02 -0.77
C ALA A 113 13.24 -8.45 -0.29
N TYR A 114 13.58 -9.71 -0.50
CA TYR A 114 14.86 -10.29 -0.08
C TYR A 114 15.81 -10.44 -1.27
N ASP A 115 17.09 -10.12 -1.01
CA ASP A 115 18.18 -10.38 -1.96
C ASP A 115 19.34 -11.07 -1.19
N PRO A 116 19.62 -12.36 -1.43
CA PRO A 116 18.91 -13.24 -2.38
C PRO A 116 17.46 -13.56 -1.98
N THR A 117 16.62 -13.91 -2.95
CA THR A 117 15.22 -14.29 -2.70
C THR A 117 15.11 -15.56 -1.84
N ILE A 118 14.10 -15.60 -0.98
CA ILE A 118 13.77 -16.76 -0.14
C ILE A 118 12.71 -17.58 -0.89
N PRO A 119 12.92 -18.91 -1.13
CA PRO A 119 12.07 -19.69 -2.04
C PRO A 119 10.59 -19.75 -1.67
N ASN A 120 10.24 -19.61 -0.40
CA ASN A 120 8.89 -19.65 0.12
C ASN A 120 8.35 -18.28 0.56
N VAL A 121 8.97 -17.17 0.10
CA VAL A 121 8.51 -15.80 0.37
C VAL A 121 8.36 -15.00 -0.91
N LEU A 122 7.15 -14.47 -1.15
CA LEU A 122 6.87 -13.53 -2.24
C LEU A 122 6.74 -12.11 -1.68
N GLY A 123 7.69 -11.23 -2.03
CA GLY A 123 7.67 -9.82 -1.67
C GLY A 123 6.76 -9.02 -2.60
N GLN A 124 5.85 -8.24 -2.04
CA GLN A 124 5.00 -7.29 -2.76
C GLN A 124 5.61 -5.90 -2.63
N VAL A 125 6.22 -5.38 -3.68
CA VAL A 125 6.87 -4.07 -3.68
C VAL A 125 6.28 -3.15 -4.76
N TYR A 126 6.43 -1.85 -4.60
CA TYR A 126 5.72 -0.87 -5.40
C TYR A 126 6.65 0.25 -5.85
N ALA A 127 6.60 0.58 -7.15
CA ALA A 127 7.27 1.75 -7.72
C ALA A 127 6.45 3.02 -7.43
N THR A 128 6.32 3.35 -6.16
CA THR A 128 5.50 4.48 -5.69
C THR A 128 6.07 5.82 -6.10
N ASP A 129 7.37 5.91 -6.40
CA ASP A 129 8.01 7.06 -7.03
C ASP A 129 7.31 7.49 -8.32
N GLN A 130 6.83 6.54 -9.13
CA GLN A 130 6.14 6.82 -10.38
C GLN A 130 4.84 7.62 -10.17
N ALA A 131 3.99 7.17 -9.25
CA ALA A 131 2.74 7.85 -8.96
C ALA A 131 2.96 9.11 -8.09
N ALA A 132 3.93 9.08 -7.17
CA ALA A 132 4.32 10.25 -6.38
C ALA A 132 4.92 11.37 -7.23
N PHE A 133 5.65 11.04 -8.32
CA PHE A 133 6.09 12.03 -9.30
C PHE A 133 4.91 12.78 -9.93
N LEU A 134 3.88 12.07 -10.33
CA LEU A 134 2.66 12.69 -10.84
C LEU A 134 1.97 13.57 -9.78
N ALA A 135 1.98 13.12 -8.51
CA ALA A 135 1.44 13.90 -7.39
C ALA A 135 2.25 15.17 -7.13
N GLY A 136 3.57 15.11 -7.22
CA GLY A 136 4.47 16.27 -7.09
C GLY A 136 4.26 17.29 -8.21
N TYR A 137 4.14 16.80 -9.45
CA TYR A 137 3.82 17.64 -10.60
C TYR A 137 2.45 18.32 -10.45
N LEU A 138 1.44 17.57 -9.99
CA LEU A 138 0.11 18.10 -9.67
C LEU A 138 0.18 19.17 -8.57
N ALA A 139 0.85 18.88 -7.46
CA ALA A 139 0.99 19.82 -6.34
C ALA A 139 1.65 21.13 -6.77
N ALA A 140 2.72 21.05 -7.55
CA ALA A 140 3.40 22.22 -8.09
C ALA A 140 2.51 23.06 -9.02
N GLY A 141 1.62 22.42 -9.76
CA GLY A 141 0.64 23.10 -10.64
C GLY A 141 -0.58 23.66 -9.92
N MET A 142 -0.84 23.22 -8.68
CA MET A 142 -2.03 23.57 -7.90
C MET A 142 -1.73 24.50 -6.73
N THR A 143 -0.49 24.59 -6.26
CA THR A 143 -0.13 25.49 -5.16
C THR A 143 -0.41 26.94 -5.51
N VAL A 144 -0.93 27.70 -4.54
CA VAL A 144 -1.18 29.14 -4.64
C VAL A 144 -0.03 29.92 -3.99
N THR A 145 0.57 29.37 -2.94
CA THR A 145 1.69 29.99 -2.22
C THR A 145 3.03 29.81 -2.90
N GLY A 146 3.16 28.79 -3.78
CA GLY A 146 4.43 28.35 -4.35
C GLY A 146 5.26 27.52 -3.38
N VAL A 147 4.66 27.06 -2.27
CA VAL A 147 5.32 26.21 -1.27
C VAL A 147 4.46 24.98 -1.02
N VAL A 148 5.07 23.80 -1.11
CA VAL A 148 4.44 22.53 -0.80
C VAL A 148 5.28 21.79 0.22
N GLY A 149 4.71 20.83 0.93
CA GLY A 149 5.39 20.12 2.00
C GLY A 149 5.23 18.61 1.94
N THR A 150 6.17 17.90 2.54
CA THR A 150 6.08 16.46 2.80
C THR A 150 6.76 16.11 4.10
N PHE A 151 6.35 15.01 4.69
CA PHE A 151 7.05 14.35 5.79
C PHE A 151 6.78 12.85 5.75
N GLY A 152 7.67 12.06 6.35
CA GLY A 152 7.50 10.62 6.45
C GLY A 152 7.09 10.17 7.84
N GLY A 153 6.62 8.93 7.96
CA GLY A 153 6.50 8.24 9.23
C GLY A 153 7.89 7.87 9.76
N ILE A 154 8.45 6.78 9.30
CA ILE A 154 9.81 6.32 9.64
C ILE A 154 10.70 6.44 8.40
N ASN A 155 11.99 6.76 8.59
CA ASN A 155 12.95 6.86 7.48
C ASN A 155 13.37 5.47 6.97
N ILE A 156 12.51 4.86 6.17
CA ILE A 156 12.70 3.55 5.54
C ILE A 156 12.44 3.64 4.02
N PRO A 157 12.99 2.73 3.20
CA PRO A 157 12.88 2.79 1.76
C PRO A 157 11.46 2.94 1.20
N PRO A 158 10.43 2.19 1.66
CA PRO A 158 9.07 2.34 1.12
C PRO A 158 8.41 3.68 1.45
N VAL A 159 8.95 4.46 2.40
CA VAL A 159 8.51 5.83 2.71
C VAL A 159 9.29 6.83 1.85
N THR A 160 10.62 6.73 1.84
CA THR A 160 11.44 7.73 1.15
C THR A 160 11.27 7.71 -0.36
N ILE A 161 10.93 6.57 -0.96
CA ILE A 161 10.64 6.46 -2.41
C ILE A 161 9.44 7.31 -2.84
N PHE A 162 8.41 7.46 -2.01
CA PHE A 162 7.31 8.41 -2.25
C PHE A 162 7.82 9.85 -2.23
N MET A 163 8.61 10.19 -1.18
CA MET A 163 9.13 11.54 -0.99
C MET A 163 10.08 11.93 -2.11
N ASP A 164 10.89 10.97 -2.60
CA ASP A 164 11.76 11.14 -3.77
C ASP A 164 10.94 11.46 -5.01
N GLY A 165 9.96 10.60 -5.36
CA GLY A 165 9.10 10.80 -6.51
C GLY A 165 8.38 12.15 -6.47
N PHE A 166 7.86 12.53 -5.31
CA PHE A 166 7.18 13.81 -5.10
C PHE A 166 8.10 14.99 -5.37
N ALA A 167 9.33 14.97 -4.85
CA ALA A 167 10.34 15.99 -5.08
C ALA A 167 10.69 16.11 -6.58
N TRP A 168 10.96 15.00 -7.25
CA TRP A 168 11.29 14.98 -8.67
C TRP A 168 10.13 15.46 -9.55
N GLY A 169 8.88 15.19 -9.16
CA GLY A 169 7.71 15.72 -9.86
C GLY A 169 7.61 17.24 -9.78
N ILE A 170 7.89 17.83 -8.62
CA ILE A 170 7.96 19.28 -8.42
C ILE A 170 9.09 19.89 -9.26
N ASP A 171 10.28 19.29 -9.23
CA ASP A 171 11.42 19.75 -10.01
C ASP A 171 11.14 19.70 -11.51
N HIS A 172 10.50 18.64 -11.97
CA HIS A 172 10.09 18.51 -13.37
C HIS A 172 9.05 19.58 -13.77
N TYR A 173 8.09 19.88 -12.89
CA TYR A 173 7.13 20.98 -13.11
C TYR A 173 7.85 22.33 -13.20
N ASN A 174 8.77 22.61 -12.27
CA ASN A 174 9.55 23.84 -12.25
C ASN A 174 10.36 24.02 -13.54
N ALA A 175 11.06 22.96 -13.99
CA ALA A 175 11.86 22.98 -15.19
C ALA A 175 11.01 23.18 -16.47
N THR A 176 9.82 22.55 -16.52
CA THR A 176 8.96 22.57 -17.71
C THR A 176 8.17 23.88 -17.83
N ASN A 177 7.77 24.49 -16.69
CA ASN A 177 6.91 25.66 -16.65
C ASN A 177 7.66 26.96 -16.24
N GLU A 178 9.00 26.90 -16.10
CA GLU A 178 9.85 28.05 -15.69
C GLU A 178 9.36 28.67 -14.35
N THR A 179 8.99 27.81 -13.39
CA THR A 179 8.51 28.18 -12.04
C THR A 179 9.58 27.87 -10.98
N SER A 180 9.29 28.20 -9.72
CA SER A 180 10.18 27.97 -8.57
C SER A 180 9.39 27.55 -7.34
N VAL A 181 8.54 26.54 -7.48
CA VAL A 181 7.84 25.93 -6.34
C VAL A 181 8.85 25.28 -5.40
N THR A 182 8.72 25.56 -4.12
CA THR A 182 9.62 25.05 -3.08
C THR A 182 8.98 23.86 -2.36
N LEU A 183 9.75 22.78 -2.20
CA LEU A 183 9.39 21.65 -1.35
C LEU A 183 10.01 21.83 0.04
N LEU A 184 9.19 21.70 1.09
CA LEU A 184 9.62 21.61 2.48
C LEU A 184 9.59 20.15 2.94
N GLY A 185 10.48 19.79 3.84
CA GLY A 185 10.45 18.54 4.59
C GLY A 185 11.13 17.34 3.95
N TRP A 186 11.69 17.45 2.75
CA TRP A 186 12.51 16.41 2.13
C TRP A 186 13.51 16.96 1.12
N ASP A 187 14.71 16.44 1.15
CA ASP A 187 15.76 16.67 0.17
C ASP A 187 16.29 15.30 -0.33
N PRO A 188 15.99 14.92 -1.59
CA PRO A 188 16.38 13.63 -2.12
C PRO A 188 17.90 13.49 -2.35
N GLU A 189 18.64 14.60 -2.49
CA GLU A 189 20.10 14.57 -2.71
C GLU A 189 20.83 14.25 -1.39
N THR A 190 20.44 14.93 -0.31
CA THR A 190 21.06 14.74 1.00
C THR A 190 20.41 13.64 1.83
N ARG A 191 19.24 13.13 1.40
CA ARG A 191 18.42 12.14 2.13
C ARG A 191 18.01 12.63 3.53
N GLN A 192 17.83 13.94 3.68
CA GLN A 192 17.41 14.56 4.93
C GLN A 192 15.99 15.09 4.82
N GLY A 193 15.22 14.91 5.89
CA GLY A 193 13.83 15.37 5.92
C GLY A 193 13.16 15.23 7.26
N LEU A 194 11.86 15.46 7.26
CA LEU A 194 11.01 15.42 8.44
C LEU A 194 10.38 14.03 8.58
N PHE A 195 10.47 13.44 9.78
CA PHE A 195 9.88 12.13 10.10
C PHE A 195 9.24 12.17 11.49
N THR A 196 8.04 11.62 11.62
CA THR A 196 7.34 11.49 12.91
C THR A 196 7.93 10.38 13.78
N ASN A 197 8.69 9.46 13.18
CA ASN A 197 9.24 8.24 13.78
C ASN A 197 8.18 7.26 14.31
N ASN A 198 7.00 7.29 13.75
CA ASN A 198 5.90 6.36 14.04
C ASN A 198 4.90 6.31 12.85
N PHE A 199 3.94 5.36 12.92
CA PHE A 199 2.85 5.23 11.96
C PHE A 199 1.47 5.21 12.62
N ASP A 200 1.33 5.69 13.87
CA ASP A 200 0.11 5.58 14.66
C ASP A 200 -0.39 6.89 15.30
N SER A 201 0.48 7.91 15.44
CA SER A 201 0.14 9.17 16.11
C SER A 201 -0.51 10.18 15.17
N LEU A 202 -1.83 10.33 15.23
CA LEU A 202 -2.57 11.38 14.52
C LEU A 202 -2.16 12.79 14.99
N ASP A 203 -1.82 12.93 16.28
CA ASP A 203 -1.38 14.21 16.84
C ASP A 203 -0.07 14.69 16.21
N ASP A 204 0.87 13.76 15.94
CA ASP A 204 2.11 14.09 15.23
C ASP A 204 1.81 14.49 13.79
N GLY A 205 0.94 13.78 13.08
CA GLY A 205 0.52 14.14 11.74
C GLY A 205 -0.07 15.55 11.65
N ARG A 206 -0.90 15.90 12.62
CA ARG A 206 -1.45 17.25 12.76
C ARG A 206 -0.36 18.29 13.01
N ALA A 207 0.57 18.01 13.94
CA ALA A 207 1.62 18.95 14.32
C ALA A 207 2.60 19.20 13.17
N PHE A 208 2.99 18.15 12.44
CA PHE A 208 3.88 18.29 11.28
C PHE A 208 3.21 19.07 10.14
N ALA A 209 1.95 18.77 9.83
CA ALA A 209 1.20 19.55 8.83
C ALA A 209 1.03 21.00 9.24
N GLN A 210 0.79 21.31 10.55
CA GLN A 210 0.71 22.67 11.05
C GLN A 210 2.03 23.42 10.87
N ASN A 211 3.16 22.78 11.20
CA ASN A 211 4.48 23.40 11.01
C ASN A 211 4.75 23.73 9.54
N LEU A 212 4.46 22.80 8.62
CA LEU A 212 4.62 23.04 7.18
C LEU A 212 3.69 24.16 6.68
N TYR A 213 2.45 24.20 7.15
CA TYR A 213 1.50 25.28 6.85
C TYR A 213 1.99 26.62 7.36
N ASP A 214 2.51 26.70 8.60
CA ASP A 214 3.06 27.91 9.17
C ASP A 214 4.31 28.42 8.41
N GLU A 215 5.04 27.52 7.74
CA GLU A 215 6.15 27.83 6.83
C GLU A 215 5.68 28.16 5.40
N GLY A 216 4.38 28.14 5.14
CA GLY A 216 3.75 28.58 3.90
C GLY A 216 3.28 27.47 2.95
N ALA A 217 3.41 26.20 3.30
CA ALA A 217 2.89 25.12 2.48
C ALA A 217 1.35 25.11 2.46
N ASP A 218 0.76 25.10 1.26
CA ASP A 218 -0.69 24.99 1.06
C ASP A 218 -1.13 23.63 0.54
N ILE A 219 -0.16 22.74 0.24
CA ILE A 219 -0.39 21.34 -0.12
C ILE A 219 0.66 20.49 0.63
N VAL A 220 0.21 19.43 1.32
CA VAL A 220 1.09 18.54 2.08
C VAL A 220 0.84 17.08 1.67
N LEU A 221 1.93 16.34 1.45
CA LEU A 221 1.96 14.89 1.27
C LEU A 221 2.52 14.23 2.55
N PRO A 222 1.71 13.74 3.49
CA PRO A 222 2.15 12.96 4.64
C PRO A 222 2.37 11.49 4.23
N VAL A 223 3.63 11.04 4.15
CA VAL A 223 3.98 9.66 3.80
C VAL A 223 4.12 8.84 5.08
N ALA A 224 3.01 8.65 5.78
CA ALA A 224 3.03 8.12 7.14
C ALA A 224 1.79 7.26 7.50
N GLY A 225 1.12 6.67 6.49
CA GLY A 225 -0.09 5.87 6.72
C GLY A 225 -1.15 6.63 7.53
N PRO A 226 -1.72 6.03 8.58
CA PRO A 226 -2.78 6.64 9.38
C PRO A 226 -2.39 7.96 10.08
N VAL A 227 -1.11 8.23 10.32
CA VAL A 227 -0.64 9.52 10.84
C VAL A 227 -1.09 10.69 9.94
N GLY A 228 -1.17 10.47 8.62
CA GLY A 228 -1.66 11.44 7.65
C GLY A 228 -3.11 11.88 7.87
N LEU A 229 -3.95 11.09 8.54
CA LEU A 229 -5.32 11.47 8.91
C LEU A 229 -5.34 12.66 9.87
N GLY A 230 -4.32 12.80 10.73
CA GLY A 230 -4.14 13.97 11.56
C GLY A 230 -3.90 15.24 10.75
N SER A 231 -3.16 15.15 9.64
CA SER A 231 -2.97 16.26 8.69
C SER A 231 -4.27 16.62 7.99
N ALA A 232 -5.07 15.63 7.59
CA ALA A 232 -6.38 15.86 6.98
C ALA A 232 -7.37 16.50 7.95
N ALA A 233 -7.36 16.10 9.21
CA ALA A 233 -8.17 16.75 10.25
C ALA A 233 -7.81 18.24 10.43
N LEU A 234 -6.52 18.60 10.38
CA LEU A 234 -6.09 20.00 10.37
C LEU A 234 -6.61 20.74 9.12
N ALA A 235 -6.43 20.13 7.94
CA ALA A 235 -6.88 20.74 6.69
C ALA A 235 -8.40 20.94 6.67
N ASN A 236 -9.17 20.03 7.26
CA ASN A 236 -10.62 20.15 7.43
C ASN A 236 -11.00 21.34 8.32
N GLU A 237 -10.25 21.60 9.40
CA GLU A 237 -10.49 22.75 10.26
C GLU A 237 -10.13 24.09 9.59
N LEU A 238 -9.04 24.13 8.84
CA LEU A 238 -8.58 25.33 8.13
C LEU A 238 -9.43 25.60 6.88
N GLY A 239 -9.90 24.56 6.23
CA GLY A 239 -10.59 24.57 4.95
C GLY A 239 -9.65 24.33 3.76
N PRO A 240 -10.19 23.68 2.68
CA PRO A 240 -9.39 23.25 1.52
C PRO A 240 -8.83 24.41 0.68
N ASP A 241 -9.30 25.63 0.88
CA ASP A 241 -8.72 26.83 0.23
C ASP A 241 -7.37 27.21 0.84
N LEU A 242 -7.11 26.83 2.11
CA LEU A 242 -5.89 27.14 2.83
C LEU A 242 -4.90 25.98 2.88
N LEU A 243 -5.38 24.75 3.06
CA LEU A 243 -4.53 23.57 3.11
C LEU A 243 -5.22 22.39 2.43
N LYS A 244 -4.51 21.72 1.52
CA LYS A 244 -4.91 20.47 0.86
C LYS A 244 -3.96 19.35 1.24
N ILE A 245 -4.47 18.14 1.26
CA ILE A 245 -3.69 16.95 1.55
C ILE A 245 -3.63 16.06 0.30
N ILE A 246 -2.48 15.44 0.07
CA ILE A 246 -2.34 14.32 -0.85
C ILE A 246 -2.22 13.06 0.01
N GLY A 247 -3.16 12.15 -0.14
CA GLY A 247 -3.19 10.90 0.60
C GLY A 247 -2.15 9.89 0.10
N VAL A 248 -1.94 8.81 0.89
CA VAL A 248 -1.08 7.67 0.51
C VAL A 248 -1.82 6.35 0.69
N ASP A 249 -1.34 5.32 -0.01
CA ASP A 249 -1.76 3.91 0.07
C ASP A 249 -3.15 3.64 -0.48
N ALA A 250 -4.20 4.24 0.08
CA ALA A 250 -5.60 4.14 -0.34
C ALA A 250 -6.10 5.42 -1.02
N ASP A 251 -7.26 5.36 -1.67
CA ASP A 251 -8.03 6.56 -2.01
C ASP A 251 -8.70 7.12 -0.74
N LEU A 252 -7.99 8.04 -0.06
CA LEU A 252 -8.45 8.60 1.21
C LEU A 252 -9.71 9.47 1.08
N TYR A 253 -10.08 9.89 -0.13
CA TYR A 253 -11.41 10.48 -0.34
C TYR A 253 -12.53 9.51 0.04
N VAL A 254 -12.30 8.22 -0.18
CA VAL A 254 -13.26 7.14 0.10
C VAL A 254 -13.09 6.61 1.53
N THR A 255 -11.86 6.29 1.94
CA THR A 255 -11.61 5.61 3.22
C THR A 255 -11.63 6.56 4.42
N ASP A 256 -11.34 7.86 4.23
CA ASP A 256 -11.50 8.93 5.21
C ASP A 256 -12.58 9.93 4.75
N ALA A 257 -13.78 9.45 4.51
CA ALA A 257 -14.88 10.23 3.95
C ALA A 257 -15.24 11.48 4.78
N GLN A 258 -14.92 11.52 6.08
CA GLN A 258 -15.13 12.70 6.91
C GLN A 258 -14.29 13.90 6.43
N ASN A 259 -13.07 13.64 5.98
CA ASN A 259 -12.13 14.63 5.49
C ASN A 259 -12.02 14.63 3.96
N GLY A 260 -12.82 13.85 3.24
CA GLY A 260 -12.70 13.63 1.79
C GLY A 260 -12.48 14.90 0.96
N HIS A 261 -13.18 15.97 1.30
CA HIS A 261 -13.14 17.27 0.58
C HIS A 261 -11.81 18.03 0.69
N VAL A 262 -10.87 17.64 1.56
CA VAL A 262 -9.53 18.27 1.64
C VAL A 262 -8.47 17.53 0.85
N TYR A 263 -8.77 16.29 0.38
CA TYR A 263 -7.83 15.53 -0.43
C TYR A 263 -7.81 16.01 -1.87
N LEU A 264 -6.64 16.48 -2.32
CA LEU A 264 -6.42 16.83 -3.73
C LEU A 264 -6.42 15.57 -4.60
N THR A 265 -5.80 14.52 -4.12
CA THR A 265 -5.72 13.15 -4.66
C THR A 265 -5.08 12.24 -3.61
N SER A 266 -4.84 10.98 -3.95
CA SER A 266 -3.98 10.07 -3.18
C SER A 266 -3.01 9.36 -4.12
N VAL A 267 -1.78 9.09 -3.64
CA VAL A 267 -0.85 8.16 -4.28
C VAL A 267 -1.17 6.77 -3.78
N THR A 268 -1.86 5.98 -4.58
CA THR A 268 -2.37 4.68 -4.16
C THR A 268 -1.37 3.55 -4.43
N LYS A 269 -1.32 2.59 -3.51
CA LYS A 269 -0.75 1.24 -3.68
C LYS A 269 -1.88 0.23 -3.71
N ARG A 270 -1.95 -0.59 -4.74
CA ARG A 270 -3.00 -1.58 -4.89
C ARG A 270 -2.65 -2.89 -4.16
N MET A 271 -2.41 -2.75 -2.83
CA MET A 271 -2.14 -3.89 -1.94
C MET A 271 -3.33 -4.85 -1.87
N ASP A 272 -4.53 -4.36 -2.07
CA ASP A 272 -5.75 -5.15 -2.28
C ASP A 272 -5.60 -6.12 -3.46
N ALA A 273 -5.20 -5.60 -4.60
CA ALA A 273 -5.03 -6.41 -5.81
C ALA A 273 -3.87 -7.39 -5.71
N THR A 274 -2.72 -6.96 -5.16
CA THR A 274 -1.55 -7.84 -5.03
C THR A 274 -1.73 -8.91 -3.96
N ALA A 275 -2.39 -8.62 -2.83
CA ALA A 275 -2.74 -9.64 -1.84
C ALA A 275 -3.70 -10.69 -2.44
N PHE A 276 -4.72 -10.24 -3.17
CA PHE A 276 -5.62 -11.13 -3.89
C PHE A 276 -4.88 -12.01 -4.89
N GLU A 277 -4.00 -11.44 -5.73
CA GLU A 277 -3.21 -12.16 -6.73
C GLU A 277 -2.30 -13.22 -6.09
N VAL A 278 -1.62 -12.89 -5.00
CA VAL A 278 -0.76 -13.83 -4.26
C VAL A 278 -1.58 -15.00 -3.72
N ILE A 279 -2.78 -14.74 -3.20
CA ILE A 279 -3.70 -15.79 -2.71
C ILE A 279 -4.12 -16.70 -3.88
N GLU A 280 -4.48 -16.13 -5.04
CA GLU A 280 -4.81 -16.93 -6.22
C GLU A 280 -3.63 -17.80 -6.69
N MET A 281 -2.41 -17.25 -6.71
CA MET A 281 -1.19 -17.99 -7.07
C MET A 281 -0.98 -19.18 -6.11
N ALA A 282 -1.11 -18.94 -4.80
CA ALA A 282 -0.96 -19.98 -3.79
C ALA A 282 -2.01 -21.09 -3.94
N MET A 283 -3.28 -20.74 -4.15
CA MET A 283 -4.37 -21.71 -4.35
C MET A 283 -4.21 -22.55 -5.62
N ARG A 284 -3.63 -21.98 -6.69
CA ARG A 284 -3.38 -22.70 -7.94
C ARG A 284 -2.12 -23.58 -7.89
N GLY A 285 -1.29 -23.44 -6.86
CA GLY A 285 0.01 -24.12 -6.78
C GLY A 285 1.08 -23.49 -7.66
N ASP A 286 0.88 -22.22 -8.07
CA ASP A 286 1.82 -21.43 -8.89
C ASP A 286 2.68 -20.50 -8.02
N PHE A 287 2.59 -20.64 -6.69
CA PHE A 287 3.32 -19.79 -5.75
C PHE A 287 4.82 -20.12 -5.80
N GLU A 288 5.62 -19.11 -6.06
CA GLU A 288 7.07 -19.16 -6.03
C GLU A 288 7.62 -17.93 -5.28
N GLY A 289 8.71 -18.11 -4.54
CA GLY A 289 9.41 -16.99 -3.90
C GLY A 289 9.98 -16.04 -4.94
N GLY A 290 9.95 -14.74 -4.62
CA GLY A 290 10.38 -13.71 -5.56
C GLY A 290 9.82 -12.34 -5.23
N ILE A 291 9.54 -11.56 -6.28
CA ILE A 291 9.05 -10.18 -6.17
C ILE A 291 7.85 -9.99 -7.11
N LEU A 292 6.75 -9.51 -6.55
CA LEU A 292 5.61 -8.97 -7.28
C LEU A 292 5.73 -7.44 -7.24
N LEU A 293 5.95 -6.81 -8.40
CA LEU A 293 6.18 -5.37 -8.50
C LEU A 293 4.93 -4.65 -9.01
N GLY A 294 4.37 -3.78 -8.18
CA GLY A 294 3.32 -2.85 -8.57
C GLY A 294 3.90 -1.59 -9.24
N THR A 295 3.40 -1.25 -10.43
CA THR A 295 3.85 -0.09 -11.23
C THR A 295 2.65 0.68 -11.78
N LEU A 296 2.88 1.85 -12.40
CA LEU A 296 1.84 2.55 -13.17
C LEU A 296 1.33 1.70 -14.35
N ASP A 297 2.20 0.90 -14.98
CA ASP A 297 1.84 0.10 -16.16
C ASP A 297 0.84 -1.02 -15.82
N ASN A 298 1.03 -1.71 -14.69
CA ASN A 298 0.13 -2.77 -14.26
C ASN A 298 -0.95 -2.31 -13.28
N GLY A 299 -1.03 -1.00 -13.00
CA GLY A 299 -2.01 -0.43 -12.08
C GLY A 299 -1.74 -0.73 -10.60
N GLY A 300 -0.56 -1.25 -10.26
CA GLY A 300 -0.14 -1.51 -8.88
C GLY A 300 0.12 -0.24 -8.07
N VAL A 301 0.39 0.89 -8.74
CA VAL A 301 0.39 2.25 -8.19
C VAL A 301 -0.37 3.19 -9.12
N ALA A 302 -1.00 4.23 -8.57
CA ALA A 302 -1.76 5.21 -9.36
C ALA A 302 -1.97 6.51 -8.57
N LEU A 303 -2.46 7.56 -9.26
CA LEU A 303 -3.17 8.65 -8.60
C LEU A 303 -4.65 8.32 -8.50
N ALA A 304 -5.23 8.54 -7.32
CA ALA A 304 -6.67 8.51 -7.14
C ALA A 304 -7.38 9.61 -7.94
N PRO A 305 -8.67 9.47 -8.24
CA PRO A 305 -9.46 10.54 -8.84
C PRO A 305 -9.42 11.82 -8.01
N PHE A 306 -9.58 12.98 -8.69
CA PHE A 306 -9.57 14.27 -8.01
C PHE A 306 -10.89 14.58 -7.28
N ASN A 307 -11.92 13.79 -7.49
CA ASN A 307 -13.22 13.86 -6.80
C ASN A 307 -13.75 15.31 -6.69
N ASP A 308 -13.97 15.83 -5.48
CA ASP A 308 -14.47 17.20 -5.24
C ASP A 308 -13.51 18.30 -5.77
N MET A 309 -12.22 17.98 -5.89
CA MET A 309 -11.19 18.87 -6.43
C MET A 309 -11.15 18.89 -7.97
N ASP A 310 -11.84 17.97 -8.66
CA ASP A 310 -11.72 17.80 -10.12
C ASP A 310 -11.99 19.08 -10.91
N ALA A 311 -13.01 19.83 -10.52
CA ALA A 311 -13.33 21.10 -11.18
C ALA A 311 -12.28 22.21 -10.94
N LEU A 312 -11.44 22.09 -9.92
CA LEU A 312 -10.40 23.05 -9.59
C LEU A 312 -9.08 22.76 -10.30
N VAL A 313 -8.85 21.49 -10.70
CA VAL A 313 -7.65 21.10 -11.45
C VAL A 313 -7.78 21.55 -12.90
N PRO A 314 -6.88 22.44 -13.40
CA PRO A 314 -6.95 22.93 -14.78
C PRO A 314 -6.86 21.79 -15.79
N GLN A 315 -7.68 21.85 -16.87
CA GLN A 315 -7.67 20.82 -17.90
C GLN A 315 -6.29 20.62 -18.56
N THR A 316 -5.52 21.70 -18.68
CA THR A 316 -4.14 21.63 -19.18
C THR A 316 -3.23 20.79 -18.29
N LEU A 317 -3.39 20.93 -16.96
CA LEU A 317 -2.62 20.15 -15.99
C LEU A 317 -3.03 18.68 -16.03
N LYS A 318 -4.33 18.37 -16.14
CA LYS A 318 -4.81 16.98 -16.33
C LYS A 318 -4.20 16.33 -17.57
N THR A 319 -4.19 17.04 -18.71
CA THR A 319 -3.59 16.54 -19.95
C THR A 319 -2.08 16.34 -19.82
N GLN A 320 -1.38 17.21 -19.08
CA GLN A 320 0.05 17.03 -18.80
C GLN A 320 0.31 15.79 -17.96
N LEU A 321 -0.49 15.57 -16.90
CA LEU A 321 -0.39 14.36 -16.06
C LEU A 321 -0.63 13.07 -16.85
N GLU A 322 -1.64 13.03 -17.70
CA GLU A 322 -1.92 11.88 -18.60
C GLU A 322 -0.74 11.62 -19.54
N SER A 323 -0.13 12.69 -20.08
CA SER A 323 1.05 12.57 -20.95
C SER A 323 2.28 12.06 -20.18
N LEU A 324 2.54 12.58 -18.98
CA LEU A 324 3.65 12.14 -18.13
C LEU A 324 3.49 10.68 -17.70
N GLN A 325 2.29 10.28 -17.29
CA GLN A 325 1.99 8.89 -16.99
C GLN A 325 2.29 7.98 -18.18
N SER A 326 1.85 8.37 -19.39
CA SER A 326 2.10 7.60 -20.59
C SER A 326 3.59 7.49 -20.92
N GLN A 327 4.36 8.57 -20.70
CA GLN A 327 5.81 8.58 -20.92
C GLN A 327 6.55 7.69 -19.90
N ILE A 328 6.12 7.69 -18.62
CA ILE A 328 6.70 6.82 -17.60
C ILE A 328 6.43 5.35 -17.95
N ILE A 329 5.19 5.02 -18.32
CA ILE A 329 4.80 3.64 -18.72
C ILE A 329 5.58 3.18 -19.96
N ALA A 330 5.78 4.06 -20.95
CA ALA A 330 6.55 3.74 -22.15
C ALA A 330 8.07 3.67 -21.90
N GLY A 331 8.56 4.15 -20.73
CA GLY A 331 10.00 4.27 -20.44
C GLY A 331 10.69 5.46 -21.12
N ASP A 332 9.91 6.37 -21.72
CA ASP A 332 10.42 7.61 -22.35
C ASP A 332 10.81 8.65 -21.28
N LEU A 333 10.24 8.56 -20.10
CA LEU A 333 10.57 9.34 -18.92
C LEU A 333 10.92 8.40 -17.77
N THR A 334 12.15 8.49 -17.27
CA THR A 334 12.59 7.78 -16.07
C THR A 334 12.48 8.71 -14.86
N VAL A 335 11.73 8.29 -13.85
CA VAL A 335 11.60 9.03 -12.60
C VAL A 335 12.96 8.99 -11.87
N GLY A 336 13.44 10.15 -11.41
CA GLY A 336 14.73 10.25 -10.68
C GLY A 336 15.97 10.47 -11.52
N ASN A 337 15.84 10.77 -12.82
CA ASN A 337 16.94 11.14 -13.73
C ASN A 337 16.78 12.55 -14.28
#